data_80ee8aae7e7d7f9aef1870be447c4cba
#
_entry.id   80ee8aae7e7d7f9aef1870be447c4cba
#
_cell.length_a   1.000
_cell.length_b   1.000
_cell.length_c   1.000
_cell.angle_alpha   90.00
_cell.angle_beta   90.00
_cell.angle_gamma   90.00
#
_symmetry.space_group_name_H-M   'P 1'
#
loop_
_entity.id
_entity.type
_entity.pdbx_description
1 polymer ?
#
loop_
_entity_poly.entity_id
_entity_poly.type
_entity_poly.pdbx_seq_one_letter_code
_entity_poly.pdbx_strand_id
1 'polypeptide(L)'
;VVDDEPDMLAVTHMVLDDFEFLGRRVIVHTAQNAAECMQKLDDIPDIAVALLDVVMEEDDTGFKLIRHIREERKNSIIRLIIRTGQPGKAPLMEAVNRYDINDYKEKTELTIEKLRVTMMTALRSWRQMKEIEQNRLTLHHFVEKNPILFRTHTLKQFAGTVLEQITPLLH
;
A
#
# COMPACT_ATOMS: atom_id res chain seq x y z
N VAL A 1 5.02 2.51 10.78
CA VAL A 1 6.05 1.59 11.28
C VAL A 1 5.52 0.88 12.50
N VAL A 2 5.62 -0.44 12.54
CA VAL A 2 5.15 -1.26 13.65
C VAL A 2 6.29 -2.13 14.16
N ASP A 3 6.65 -1.94 15.42
CA ASP A 3 7.77 -2.65 16.07
C ASP A 3 7.60 -2.51 17.58
N ASP A 4 7.76 -3.57 18.36
CA ASP A 4 7.64 -3.53 19.81
C ASP A 4 8.89 -2.94 20.51
N GLU A 5 9.97 -2.77 19.77
CA GLU A 5 11.19 -2.11 20.24
C GLU A 5 11.10 -0.57 20.05
N PRO A 6 10.94 0.25 21.13
CA PRO A 6 10.82 1.70 21.00
C PRO A 6 12.02 2.36 20.33
N ASP A 7 13.21 1.82 20.54
CA ASP A 7 14.45 2.33 19.94
C ASP A 7 14.43 2.17 18.42
N MET A 8 13.89 1.06 17.92
CA MET A 8 13.75 0.81 16.48
C MET A 8 12.73 1.74 15.84
N LEU A 9 11.66 2.07 16.55
CA LEU A 9 10.69 3.08 16.11
C LEU A 9 11.33 4.46 16.05
N ALA A 10 12.07 4.85 17.11
CA ALA A 10 12.74 6.14 17.20
C ALA A 10 13.79 6.32 16.08
N VAL A 11 14.64 5.32 15.85
CA VAL A 11 15.65 5.33 14.79
C VAL A 11 14.98 5.42 13.41
N THR A 12 13.94 4.63 13.17
CA THR A 12 13.22 4.66 11.90
C THR A 12 12.56 6.02 11.65
N HIS A 13 11.96 6.59 12.70
CA HIS A 13 11.37 7.94 12.61
C HIS A 13 12.44 8.99 12.28
N MET A 14 13.57 8.98 12.98
CA MET A 14 14.66 9.91 12.76
C MET A 14 15.24 9.82 11.33
N VAL A 15 15.39 8.61 10.78
CA VAL A 15 15.88 8.38 9.41
C VAL A 15 14.94 8.92 8.35
N LEU A 16 13.64 8.92 8.63
CA LEU A 16 12.59 9.32 7.69
C LEU A 16 12.01 10.72 7.97
N ASP A 17 12.50 11.42 8.99
CA ASP A 17 11.95 12.72 9.40
C ASP A 17 12.10 13.81 8.32
N ASP A 18 13.20 13.81 7.58
CA ASP A 18 13.48 14.69 6.44
C ASP A 18 13.18 14.05 5.07
N PHE A 19 12.55 12.87 5.08
CA PHE A 19 12.31 12.14 3.85
C PHE A 19 11.15 12.73 3.04
N GLU A 20 11.43 13.03 1.78
CA GLU A 20 10.45 13.58 0.85
C GLU A 20 10.17 12.63 -0.31
N PHE A 21 8.91 12.61 -0.73
CA PHE A 21 8.45 11.94 -1.92
C PHE A 21 7.66 12.90 -2.80
N LEU A 22 8.14 13.15 -4.02
CA LEU A 22 7.53 14.09 -4.98
C LEU A 22 7.30 15.50 -4.40
N GLY A 23 8.27 16.02 -3.65
CA GLY A 23 8.22 17.34 -3.04
C GLY A 23 7.26 17.45 -1.85
N ARG A 24 6.80 16.32 -1.30
CA ARG A 24 5.99 16.26 -0.08
C ARG A 24 6.73 15.50 1.00
N ARG A 25 6.74 16.05 2.20
CA ARG A 25 7.29 15.37 3.36
C ARG A 25 6.48 14.13 3.70
N VAL A 26 7.15 13.02 3.97
CA VAL A 26 6.52 11.79 4.44
C VAL A 26 6.21 11.92 5.92
N ILE A 27 4.99 11.60 6.31
CA ILE A 27 4.57 11.55 7.71
C ILE A 27 4.72 10.12 8.20
N VAL A 28 5.51 9.94 9.25
CA VAL A 28 5.76 8.64 9.86
C VAL A 28 4.86 8.48 11.09
N HIS A 29 4.02 7.45 11.05
CA HIS A 29 3.24 7.00 12.20
C HIS A 29 3.87 5.74 12.78
N THR A 30 3.95 5.65 14.09
CA THR A 30 4.54 4.50 14.78
C THR A 30 3.48 3.77 15.61
N ALA A 31 3.60 2.46 15.73
CA ALA A 31 2.78 1.64 16.61
C ALA A 31 3.70 0.60 17.30
N GLN A 32 3.49 0.35 18.58
CA GLN A 32 4.29 -0.59 19.37
C GLN A 32 3.70 -2.00 19.41
N ASN A 33 2.46 -2.16 18.96
CA ASN A 33 1.74 -3.43 18.99
C ASN A 33 0.68 -3.50 17.88
N ALA A 34 0.08 -4.68 17.73
CA ALA A 34 -0.94 -4.92 16.72
C ALA A 34 -2.19 -4.05 16.93
N ALA A 35 -2.63 -3.86 18.18
CA ALA A 35 -3.84 -3.07 18.47
C ALA A 35 -3.68 -1.62 18.09
N GLU A 36 -2.54 -0.99 18.42
CA GLU A 36 -2.23 0.36 17.99
C GLU A 36 -2.14 0.49 16.46
N CYS A 37 -1.56 -0.51 15.80
CA CYS A 37 -1.49 -0.53 14.35
C CYS A 37 -2.89 -0.56 13.73
N MET A 38 -3.78 -1.43 14.20
CA MET A 38 -5.15 -1.54 13.70
C MET A 38 -5.92 -0.22 13.91
N GLN A 39 -5.78 0.40 15.09
CA GLN A 39 -6.40 1.70 15.37
C GLN A 39 -5.91 2.77 14.39
N LYS A 40 -4.60 2.86 14.14
CA LYS A 40 -4.05 3.84 13.17
C LYS A 40 -4.51 3.57 11.74
N LEU A 41 -4.69 2.31 11.36
CA LEU A 41 -5.26 1.94 10.05
C LEU A 41 -6.73 2.37 9.92
N ASP A 42 -7.47 2.48 11.04
CA ASP A 42 -8.84 3.00 11.05
C ASP A 42 -8.88 4.52 11.01
N ASP A 43 -8.02 5.17 11.79
CA ASP A 43 -8.00 6.63 11.94
C ASP A 43 -7.37 7.33 10.72
N ILE A 44 -6.47 6.66 10.00
CA ILE A 44 -5.70 7.24 8.90
C ILE A 44 -6.02 6.50 7.60
N PRO A 45 -6.88 7.06 6.74
CA PRO A 45 -7.43 6.33 5.60
C PRO A 45 -6.44 6.08 4.46
N ASP A 46 -5.33 6.80 4.40
CA ASP A 46 -4.44 6.80 3.23
C ASP A 46 -2.98 6.47 3.57
N ILE A 47 -2.79 5.43 4.38
CA ILE A 47 -1.46 4.90 4.67
C ILE A 47 -0.88 4.26 3.41
N ALA A 48 0.26 4.78 2.95
CA ALA A 48 0.92 4.34 1.73
C ALA A 48 1.74 3.06 1.93
N VAL A 49 2.49 3.00 3.03
CA VAL A 49 3.46 1.93 3.32
C VAL A 49 3.34 1.53 4.78
N ALA A 50 3.33 0.25 5.06
CA ALA A 50 3.47 -0.32 6.40
C ALA A 50 4.77 -1.13 6.47
N LEU A 51 5.68 -0.70 7.35
CA LEU A 51 6.89 -1.42 7.72
C LEU A 51 6.61 -2.16 9.02
N LEU A 52 6.57 -3.50 8.96
CA LEU A 52 6.06 -4.36 10.02
C LEU A 52 7.14 -5.28 10.55
N ASP A 53 7.36 -5.31 11.85
CA ASP A 53 8.07 -6.44 12.45
C ASP A 53 7.20 -7.69 12.44
N VAL A 54 7.82 -8.84 12.27
CA VAL A 54 7.14 -10.15 12.31
C VAL A 54 6.93 -10.60 13.75
N VAL A 55 7.99 -10.50 14.55
CA VAL A 55 8.03 -11.00 15.91
C VAL A 55 7.86 -9.81 16.85
N MET A 56 6.73 -9.74 17.50
CA MET A 56 6.40 -8.74 18.52
C MET A 56 5.87 -9.46 19.76
N GLU A 57 4.64 -9.19 20.20
CA GLU A 57 4.05 -9.84 21.40
C GLU A 57 3.96 -11.37 21.25
N GLU A 58 3.78 -11.85 20.01
CA GLU A 58 3.82 -13.26 19.63
C GLU A 58 4.67 -13.43 18.38
N ASP A 59 5.17 -14.64 18.13
CA ASP A 59 6.08 -14.97 17.02
C ASP A 59 5.48 -14.73 15.62
N ASP A 60 4.16 -14.53 15.52
CA ASP A 60 3.43 -14.36 14.25
C ASP A 60 2.57 -13.09 14.17
N THR A 61 2.70 -12.16 15.11
CA THR A 61 1.87 -10.95 15.19
C THR A 61 1.93 -10.13 13.91
N GLY A 62 3.10 -9.98 13.32
CA GLY A 62 3.24 -9.28 12.03
C GLY A 62 2.45 -9.94 10.90
N PHE A 63 2.41 -11.27 10.84
CA PHE A 63 1.60 -11.99 9.84
C PHE A 63 0.10 -11.88 10.10
N LYS A 64 -0.33 -11.83 11.36
CA LYS A 64 -1.73 -11.55 11.71
C LYS A 64 -2.16 -10.17 11.22
N LEU A 65 -1.31 -9.16 11.38
CA LEU A 65 -1.55 -7.81 10.85
C LEU A 65 -1.64 -7.79 9.33
N ILE A 66 -0.73 -8.47 8.65
CA ILE A 66 -0.73 -8.59 7.18
C ILE A 66 -2.03 -9.22 6.70
N ARG A 67 -2.44 -10.33 7.31
CA ARG A 67 -3.70 -11.00 7.00
C ARG A 67 -4.89 -10.07 7.21
N HIS A 68 -4.94 -9.37 8.34
CA HIS A 68 -5.99 -8.39 8.62
C HIS A 68 -6.07 -7.32 7.52
N ILE A 69 -4.93 -6.74 7.12
CA ILE A 69 -4.88 -5.72 6.06
C ILE A 69 -5.36 -6.28 4.71
N ARG A 70 -4.90 -7.48 4.32
CA ARG A 70 -5.19 -8.06 2.99
C ARG A 70 -6.55 -8.72 2.91
N GLU A 71 -6.93 -9.54 3.89
CA GLU A 71 -8.13 -10.38 3.83
C GLU A 71 -9.37 -9.70 4.45
N GLU A 72 -9.22 -9.05 5.61
CA GLU A 72 -10.35 -8.46 6.32
C GLU A 72 -10.66 -7.05 5.80
N ARG A 73 -9.64 -6.17 5.72
CA ARG A 73 -9.79 -4.81 5.19
C ARG A 73 -9.79 -4.76 3.66
N LYS A 74 -9.40 -5.84 2.99
CA LYS A 74 -9.30 -5.96 1.52
C LYS A 74 -8.46 -4.85 0.90
N ASN A 75 -7.46 -4.34 1.64
CA ASN A 75 -6.60 -3.29 1.17
C ASN A 75 -5.39 -3.89 0.43
N SER A 76 -5.44 -3.87 -0.90
CA SER A 76 -4.35 -4.30 -1.78
C SER A 76 -3.41 -3.15 -2.19
N ILE A 77 -3.74 -1.89 -1.85
CA ILE A 77 -3.00 -0.70 -2.28
C ILE A 77 -1.82 -0.41 -1.36
N ILE A 78 -2.02 -0.51 -0.03
CA ILE A 78 -0.94 -0.31 0.94
C ILE A 78 0.23 -1.27 0.67
N ARG A 79 1.45 -0.73 0.63
CA ARG A 79 2.66 -1.55 0.44
C ARG A 79 3.12 -2.11 1.78
N LEU A 80 3.29 -3.42 1.85
CA LEU A 80 3.67 -4.14 3.05
C LEU A 80 5.14 -4.55 2.95
N ILE A 81 5.95 -4.10 3.89
CA ILE A 81 7.36 -4.44 4.00
C ILE A 81 7.54 -5.13 5.34
N ILE A 82 8.05 -6.33 5.32
CA ILE A 82 8.43 -7.05 6.53
C ILE A 82 9.85 -6.63 6.91
N ARG A 83 10.05 -6.39 8.20
CA ARG A 83 11.35 -6.20 8.83
C ARG A 83 11.47 -7.17 10.01
N THR A 84 12.46 -8.04 10.01
CA THR A 84 12.64 -9.03 11.09
C THR A 84 14.05 -9.03 11.64
N GLY A 85 14.16 -9.25 12.94
CA GLY A 85 15.43 -9.53 13.62
C GLY A 85 15.82 -11.01 13.63
N GLN A 86 14.93 -11.92 13.21
CA GLN A 86 15.11 -13.36 13.28
C GLN A 86 14.86 -14.04 11.92
N PRO A 87 15.81 -13.93 10.99
CA PRO A 87 15.68 -14.57 9.69
C PRO A 87 15.61 -16.11 9.86
N GLY A 88 14.64 -16.73 9.19
CA GLY A 88 14.46 -18.19 9.18
C GLY A 88 13.43 -18.77 10.15
N LYS A 89 12.85 -17.99 11.07
CA LYS A 89 11.77 -18.48 11.95
C LYS A 89 10.39 -18.50 11.32
N ALA A 90 10.17 -17.75 10.26
CA ALA A 90 8.86 -17.66 9.62
C ALA A 90 8.82 -18.45 8.29
N PRO A 91 7.70 -19.05 7.92
CA PRO A 91 7.48 -19.62 6.58
C PRO A 91 7.39 -18.50 5.54
N LEU A 92 8.52 -17.87 5.28
CA LEU A 92 8.66 -16.62 4.58
C LEU A 92 8.08 -16.64 3.18
N MET A 93 8.45 -17.67 2.41
CA MET A 93 8.04 -17.77 1.02
C MET A 93 6.54 -18.04 0.88
N GLU A 94 5.95 -18.78 1.81
CA GLU A 94 4.50 -19.01 1.81
C GLU A 94 3.74 -17.71 2.12
N ALA A 95 4.20 -16.95 3.12
CA ALA A 95 3.58 -15.68 3.48
C ALA A 95 3.75 -14.61 2.39
N VAL A 96 4.91 -14.52 1.76
CA VAL A 96 5.18 -13.59 0.64
C VAL A 96 4.24 -13.88 -0.52
N ASN A 97 4.09 -15.15 -0.90
CA ASN A 97 3.24 -15.54 -2.02
C ASN A 97 1.73 -15.38 -1.71
N ARG A 98 1.34 -15.71 -0.46
CA ARG A 98 -0.08 -15.71 -0.06
C ARG A 98 -0.63 -14.30 0.16
N TYR A 99 0.18 -13.38 0.72
CA TYR A 99 -0.33 -12.11 1.23
C TYR A 99 0.13 -10.89 0.43
N ASP A 100 0.72 -11.06 -0.75
CA ASP A 100 1.22 -9.95 -1.58
C ASP A 100 2.09 -8.98 -0.75
N ILE A 101 3.13 -9.56 -0.12
CA ILE A 101 4.15 -8.80 0.60
C ILE A 101 5.10 -8.19 -0.42
N ASN A 102 5.36 -6.89 -0.30
CA ASN A 102 6.10 -6.15 -1.32
C ASN A 102 7.61 -6.24 -1.15
N ASP A 103 8.09 -6.41 0.08
CA ASP A 103 9.51 -6.56 0.35
C ASP A 103 9.73 -7.23 1.72
N TYR A 104 10.91 -7.81 1.88
CA TYR A 104 11.36 -8.42 3.13
C TYR A 104 12.79 -7.99 3.42
N LYS A 105 13.04 -7.55 4.64
CA LYS A 105 14.36 -7.06 5.09
C LYS A 105 14.71 -7.62 6.46
N GLU A 106 15.96 -7.95 6.63
CA GLU A 106 16.51 -8.20 7.96
C GLU A 106 16.81 -6.87 8.67
N LYS A 107 16.50 -6.76 9.97
CA LYS A 107 16.79 -5.55 10.76
C LYS A 107 18.27 -5.13 10.65
N THR A 108 19.18 -6.11 10.65
CA THR A 108 20.63 -5.91 10.55
C THR A 108 21.10 -5.39 9.18
N GLU A 109 20.34 -5.64 8.13
CA GLU A 109 20.68 -5.21 6.77
C GLU A 109 20.17 -3.80 6.42
N LEU A 110 19.21 -3.27 7.19
CA LEU A 110 18.59 -1.97 6.95
C LEU A 110 19.48 -0.82 7.43
N THR A 111 20.51 -0.50 6.65
CA THR A 111 21.21 0.79 6.80
C THR A 111 20.27 1.95 6.48
N ILE A 112 20.64 3.17 6.90
CA ILE A 112 19.89 4.41 6.59
C ILE A 112 19.60 4.53 5.10
N GLU A 113 20.61 4.32 4.25
CA GLU A 113 20.47 4.42 2.80
C GLU A 113 19.53 3.34 2.25
N LYS A 114 19.68 2.08 2.70
CA LYS A 114 18.81 0.98 2.27
C LYS A 114 17.35 1.22 2.68
N LEU A 115 17.10 1.72 3.89
CA LEU A 115 15.76 2.05 4.34
C LEU A 115 15.14 3.14 3.46
N ARG A 116 15.87 4.22 3.16
CA ARG A 116 15.40 5.30 2.28
C ARG A 116 15.10 4.80 0.85
N VAL A 117 15.96 3.95 0.29
CA VAL A 117 15.73 3.34 -1.04
C VAL A 117 14.49 2.43 -1.02
N THR A 118 14.34 1.62 0.01
CA THR A 118 13.17 0.74 0.20
C THR A 118 11.89 1.55 0.28
N MET A 119 11.87 2.63 1.07
CA MET A 119 10.71 3.52 1.19
C MET A 119 10.41 4.24 -0.13
N MET A 120 11.40 4.71 -0.85
CA MET A 120 11.22 5.34 -2.17
C MET A 120 10.57 4.37 -3.16
N THR A 121 11.04 3.13 -3.21
CA THR A 121 10.51 2.08 -4.10
C THR A 121 9.06 1.72 -3.73
N ALA A 122 8.78 1.57 -2.43
CA ALA A 122 7.45 1.27 -1.94
C ALA A 122 6.45 2.41 -2.23
N LEU A 123 6.84 3.66 -2.02
CA LEU A 123 6.00 4.82 -2.32
C LEU A 123 5.71 4.98 -3.82
N ARG A 124 6.69 4.70 -4.70
CA ARG A 124 6.46 4.66 -6.15
C ARG A 124 5.45 3.58 -6.52
N SER A 125 5.61 2.37 -5.98
CA SER A 125 4.68 1.27 -6.20
C SER A 125 3.27 1.60 -5.68
N TRP A 126 3.16 2.17 -4.50
CA TRP A 126 1.89 2.62 -3.94
C TRP A 126 1.18 3.64 -4.85
N ARG A 127 1.90 4.65 -5.34
CA ARG A 127 1.36 5.65 -6.25
C ARG A 127 0.82 5.01 -7.53
N GLN A 128 1.58 4.10 -8.15
CA GLN A 128 1.14 3.37 -9.34
C GLN A 128 -0.15 2.58 -9.09
N MET A 129 -0.24 1.88 -7.94
CA MET A 129 -1.44 1.14 -7.57
C MET A 129 -2.65 2.06 -7.33
N LYS A 130 -2.43 3.23 -6.73
CA LYS A 130 -3.47 4.26 -6.57
C LYS A 130 -3.99 4.77 -7.91
N GLU A 131 -3.10 5.06 -8.84
CA GLU A 131 -3.47 5.51 -10.21
C GLU A 131 -4.28 4.43 -10.95
N ILE A 132 -3.86 3.18 -10.86
CA ILE A 132 -4.59 2.05 -11.47
C ILE A 132 -5.98 1.92 -10.86
N GLU A 133 -6.11 1.98 -9.54
CA GLU A 133 -7.40 1.85 -8.86
C GLU A 133 -8.33 3.04 -9.19
N GLN A 134 -7.82 4.25 -9.21
CA GLN A 134 -8.59 5.42 -9.63
C GLN A 134 -9.09 5.30 -11.09
N ASN A 135 -8.23 4.85 -11.99
CA ASN A 135 -8.63 4.62 -13.38
C ASN A 135 -9.69 3.52 -13.49
N ARG A 136 -9.55 2.43 -12.73
CA ARG A 136 -10.55 1.36 -12.66
C ARG A 136 -11.91 1.87 -12.19
N LEU A 137 -11.93 2.65 -11.12
CA LEU A 137 -13.16 3.25 -10.59
C LEU A 137 -13.81 4.23 -11.58
N THR A 138 -13.00 5.04 -12.25
CA THR A 138 -13.46 5.99 -13.27
C THR A 138 -14.09 5.25 -14.45
N LEU A 139 -13.44 4.20 -14.95
CA LEU A 139 -13.97 3.37 -16.03
C LEU A 139 -15.28 2.67 -15.61
N HIS A 140 -15.32 2.10 -14.41
CA HIS A 140 -16.52 1.47 -13.90
C HIS A 140 -17.70 2.45 -13.84
N HIS A 141 -17.45 3.63 -13.31
CA HIS A 141 -18.46 4.69 -13.24
C HIS A 141 -18.93 5.16 -14.64
N PHE A 142 -17.98 5.26 -15.58
CA PHE A 142 -18.31 5.61 -16.97
C PHE A 142 -19.22 4.54 -17.61
N VAL A 143 -18.89 3.27 -17.45
CA VAL A 143 -19.69 2.14 -17.97
C VAL A 143 -21.09 2.12 -17.34
N GLU A 144 -21.19 2.28 -16.04
CA GLU A 144 -22.47 2.26 -15.33
C GLU A 144 -23.39 3.44 -15.70
N LYS A 145 -22.81 4.63 -15.88
CA LYS A 145 -23.62 5.83 -16.20
C LYS A 145 -23.96 5.97 -17.68
N ASN A 146 -23.33 5.19 -18.55
CA ASN A 146 -23.57 5.27 -19.99
C ASN A 146 -24.12 3.98 -20.60
N PRO A 147 -25.26 3.45 -20.12
CA PRO A 147 -25.85 2.22 -20.66
C PRO A 147 -26.26 2.37 -22.14
N ILE A 148 -26.39 3.61 -22.64
CA ILE A 148 -26.71 3.89 -24.04
C ILE A 148 -25.58 3.47 -24.98
N LEU A 149 -24.30 3.59 -24.55
CA LEU A 149 -23.15 3.17 -25.35
C LEU A 149 -23.15 1.68 -25.67
N PHE A 150 -23.73 0.86 -24.79
CA PHE A 150 -23.80 -0.61 -24.93
C PHE A 150 -25.10 -1.10 -25.54
N ARG A 151 -26.09 -0.23 -25.79
CA ARG A 151 -27.36 -0.55 -26.45
C ARG A 151 -27.37 -0.26 -27.97
N THR A 152 -26.31 0.37 -28.49
CA THR A 152 -26.23 0.70 -29.92
C THR A 152 -25.89 -0.56 -30.73
N HIS A 153 -26.83 -0.94 -31.61
CA HIS A 153 -26.71 -2.15 -32.45
C HIS A 153 -25.86 -1.95 -33.70
N THR A 154 -25.41 -0.72 -33.98
CA THR A 154 -24.59 -0.42 -35.17
C THR A 154 -23.29 0.30 -34.79
N LEU A 155 -22.19 -0.05 -35.46
CA LEU A 155 -20.88 0.56 -35.28
C LEU A 155 -20.88 2.09 -35.45
N LYS A 156 -21.72 2.59 -36.34
CA LYS A 156 -21.89 4.03 -36.65
C LYS A 156 -22.55 4.79 -35.49
N GLN A 157 -23.58 4.21 -34.86
CA GLN A 157 -24.24 4.80 -33.70
C GLN A 157 -23.32 4.76 -32.48
N PHE A 158 -22.60 3.67 -32.29
CA PHE A 158 -21.58 3.55 -31.23
C PHE A 158 -20.50 4.64 -31.37
N ALA A 159 -19.89 4.78 -32.55
CA ALA A 159 -18.86 5.79 -32.81
C ALA A 159 -19.38 7.23 -32.62
N GLY A 160 -20.59 7.53 -33.05
CA GLY A 160 -21.23 8.83 -32.81
C GLY A 160 -21.41 9.17 -31.36
N THR A 161 -21.95 8.23 -30.57
CA THR A 161 -22.18 8.41 -29.14
C THR A 161 -20.86 8.55 -28.34
N VAL A 162 -19.82 7.80 -28.71
CA VAL A 162 -18.47 7.93 -28.11
C VAL A 162 -17.89 9.32 -28.40
N LEU A 163 -17.96 9.80 -29.63
CA LEU A 163 -17.45 11.12 -30.00
C LEU A 163 -18.18 12.26 -29.28
N GLU A 164 -19.49 12.21 -29.15
CA GLU A 164 -20.27 13.20 -28.42
C GLU A 164 -19.91 13.26 -26.93
N GLN A 165 -19.52 12.14 -26.31
CA GLN A 165 -19.19 12.09 -24.89
C GLN A 165 -17.73 12.41 -24.60
N ILE A 166 -16.82 12.19 -25.53
CA ILE A 166 -15.39 12.49 -25.34
C ILE A 166 -15.08 13.96 -25.70
N THR A 167 -15.78 14.55 -26.67
CA THR A 167 -15.53 15.94 -27.08
C THR A 167 -15.56 16.96 -25.93
N PRO A 168 -16.47 16.91 -24.94
CA PRO A 168 -16.45 17.81 -23.80
C PRO A 168 -15.29 17.58 -22.81
N LEU A 169 -14.62 16.43 -22.87
CA LEU A 169 -13.50 16.07 -21.98
C LEU A 169 -12.14 16.51 -22.54
N LEU A 170 -12.10 17.02 -23.77
CA LEU A 170 -10.89 17.48 -24.45
C LEU A 170 -10.70 19.00 -24.39
N HIS A 171 -11.57 19.70 -23.70
CA HIS A 171 -11.52 21.12 -23.40
C HIS A 171 -11.54 21.35 -21.89
#